data_c1073d8f580cd5e9c91b9992719d18aa
#
_entry.id   c1073d8f580cd5e9c91b9992719d18aa
#
_cell.length_a   1.000
_cell.length_b   1.000
_cell.length_c   1.000
_cell.angle_alpha   90.00
_cell.angle_beta   90.00
_cell.angle_gamma   90.00
#
_symmetry.space_group_name_H-M   'P 1'
#
loop_
_entity.id
_entity.type
_entity.pdbx_description
1 polymer ?
#
loop_
_entity_poly.entity_id
_entity_poly.type
_entity_poly.pdbx_seq_one_letter_code
_entity_poly.pdbx_strand_id
1 'polypeptide(L)'
;AFAREPGIRPAFADDGTPDGESWLAFTRGTPRADWPDWLTTSKVTVVPFYDRAKLIGETLNTLDEALVQQVLVTIIVVVVMVLHLRTSLLISAMLPLAVLITFIAMKIAGVDANIVALSGIAIAIGTVVDVGIVLTENILKHLDEADPGESRAAVIHRGVTEVAGAVTTSVLTTVISFLPVFTMTGEAGRLFRPLAFTKTFALVASIVVALTIIPPVAH
;
A
#
# COMPACT_ATOMS: atom_id res chain seq x y z
N ALA A 1 -36.06 11.27 42.41
CA ALA A 1 -36.18 11.50 43.87
C ALA A 1 -35.40 10.39 44.56
N PHE A 2 -34.15 10.64 44.94
CA PHE A 2 -33.39 9.71 45.76
C PHE A 2 -33.94 9.82 47.20
N ALA A 3 -34.57 8.75 47.67
CA ALA A 3 -35.14 8.72 49.00
C ALA A 3 -34.01 8.82 50.03
N ARG A 4 -34.21 9.64 51.04
CA ARG A 4 -33.34 9.73 52.22
C ARG A 4 -33.61 8.52 53.10
N GLU A 5 -32.80 7.48 52.99
CA GLU A 5 -32.82 6.41 54.00
C GLU A 5 -31.88 6.74 55.15
N PRO A 6 -32.34 6.45 56.42
CA PRO A 6 -31.54 6.73 57.62
C PRO A 6 -30.24 5.84 57.55
N GLY A 7 -29.10 6.48 57.53
CA GLY A 7 -27.81 5.82 57.62
C GLY A 7 -26.92 5.93 56.38
N ILE A 8 -27.47 6.24 55.22
CA ILE A 8 -26.69 6.46 54.01
C ILE A 8 -26.59 7.97 53.78
N ARG A 9 -25.39 8.52 53.83
CA ARG A 9 -25.15 9.89 53.37
C ARG A 9 -25.06 9.88 51.87
N PRO A 10 -26.03 10.43 51.14
CA PRO A 10 -25.87 10.60 49.71
C PRO A 10 -24.69 11.55 49.48
N ALA A 11 -23.65 11.08 48.82
CA ALA A 11 -22.58 11.95 48.36
C ALA A 11 -23.09 12.65 47.12
N PHE A 12 -23.33 13.94 47.26
CA PHE A 12 -23.61 14.84 46.15
C PHE A 12 -22.42 15.79 46.00
N ALA A 13 -22.04 16.09 44.79
CA ALA A 13 -21.11 17.15 44.48
C ALA A 13 -21.72 18.51 44.87
N ASP A 14 -20.91 19.55 44.97
CA ASP A 14 -21.35 20.90 45.39
C ASP A 14 -22.43 21.51 44.47
N ASP A 15 -22.56 21.01 43.27
CA ASP A 15 -23.59 21.37 42.28
C ASP A 15 -24.90 20.58 42.41
N GLY A 16 -25.01 19.71 43.42
CA GLY A 16 -26.18 18.88 43.67
C GLY A 16 -26.29 17.63 42.80
N THR A 17 -25.28 17.32 41.97
CA THR A 17 -25.20 16.07 41.18
C THR A 17 -24.70 14.91 42.05
N PRO A 18 -25.14 13.64 41.81
CA PRO A 18 -24.62 12.49 42.53
C PRO A 18 -23.13 12.32 42.28
N ASP A 19 -22.32 12.29 43.34
CA ASP A 19 -20.90 11.97 43.23
C ASP A 19 -20.69 10.48 42.93
N GLY A 20 -20.41 10.16 41.67
CA GLY A 20 -20.26 8.79 41.20
C GLY A 20 -19.09 8.05 41.84
N GLU A 21 -18.02 8.76 42.26
CA GLU A 21 -16.85 8.12 42.87
C GLU A 21 -17.16 7.65 44.29
N SER A 22 -17.83 8.47 45.08
CA SER A 22 -18.22 8.08 46.45
C SER A 22 -19.27 6.96 46.48
N TRP A 23 -20.19 6.94 45.51
CA TRP A 23 -21.14 5.83 45.33
C TRP A 23 -20.43 4.55 44.88
N LEU A 24 -19.42 4.63 44.02
CA LEU A 24 -18.60 3.48 43.64
C LEU A 24 -17.75 2.96 44.81
N ALA A 25 -17.24 3.85 45.66
CA ALA A 25 -16.51 3.47 46.88
C ALA A 25 -17.43 2.75 47.87
N PHE A 26 -18.65 3.26 48.08
CA PHE A 26 -19.69 2.63 48.93
C PHE A 26 -20.00 1.21 48.38
N THR A 27 -20.30 1.06 47.11
CA THR A 27 -20.65 -0.25 46.51
C THR A 27 -19.52 -1.24 46.55
N ARG A 28 -18.27 -0.80 46.55
CA ARG A 28 -17.09 -1.68 46.70
C ARG A 28 -16.82 -2.11 48.14
N GLY A 29 -17.15 -1.25 49.09
CA GLY A 29 -16.88 -1.47 50.51
C GLY A 29 -18.05 -2.14 51.28
N THR A 30 -19.25 -2.16 50.71
CA THR A 30 -20.46 -2.64 51.40
C THR A 30 -20.98 -3.93 50.73
N PRO A 31 -21.25 -5.01 51.50
CA PRO A 31 -21.88 -6.23 50.98
C PRO A 31 -23.21 -5.92 50.28
N ARG A 32 -23.49 -6.61 49.18
CA ARG A 32 -24.69 -6.36 48.35
C ARG A 32 -26.01 -6.55 49.11
N ALA A 33 -26.01 -7.36 50.18
CA ALA A 33 -27.16 -7.57 51.02
C ALA A 33 -27.56 -6.31 51.87
N ASP A 34 -26.59 -5.41 52.08
CA ASP A 34 -26.77 -4.19 52.85
C ASP A 34 -27.02 -2.96 51.98
N TRP A 35 -27.22 -3.19 50.69
CA TRP A 35 -27.51 -2.11 49.75
C TRP A 35 -29.00 -1.72 49.84
N PRO A 36 -29.33 -0.43 49.74
CA PRO A 36 -30.70 -0.01 49.62
C PRO A 36 -31.39 -0.59 48.39
N ASP A 37 -32.66 -0.95 48.47
CA ASP A 37 -33.43 -1.57 47.40
C ASP A 37 -33.47 -0.73 46.10
N TRP A 38 -33.30 0.58 46.24
CA TRP A 38 -33.25 1.50 45.09
C TRP A 38 -31.89 1.63 44.45
N LEU A 39 -30.81 1.11 45.09
CA LEU A 39 -29.45 1.20 44.56
C LEU A 39 -29.16 0.03 43.63
N THR A 40 -29.22 0.30 42.37
CA THR A 40 -28.80 -0.65 41.34
C THR A 40 -27.48 -0.18 40.71
N THR A 41 -26.44 -1.00 40.81
CA THR A 41 -25.23 -0.79 40.04
C THR A 41 -25.36 -1.51 38.71
N SER A 42 -25.50 -0.75 37.65
CA SER A 42 -25.34 -1.27 36.29
C SER A 42 -23.96 -0.88 35.78
N LYS A 43 -23.17 -1.87 35.37
CA LYS A 43 -21.93 -1.61 34.69
C LYS A 43 -22.27 -1.36 33.22
N VAL A 44 -22.14 -0.12 32.77
CA VAL A 44 -22.22 0.19 31.34
C VAL A 44 -20.92 -0.31 30.72
N THR A 45 -21.02 -1.39 29.95
CA THR A 45 -19.91 -1.91 29.17
C THR A 45 -20.14 -1.50 27.73
N VAL A 46 -19.25 -0.69 27.20
CA VAL A 46 -19.24 -0.38 25.77
C VAL A 46 -18.63 -1.59 25.06
N VAL A 47 -19.46 -2.37 24.40
CA VAL A 47 -19.01 -3.47 23.54
C VAL A 47 -18.95 -2.92 22.13
N PRO A 48 -17.76 -2.66 21.58
CA PRO A 48 -17.64 -2.25 20.19
C PRO A 48 -18.06 -3.43 19.30
N PHE A 49 -19.20 -3.31 18.64
CA PHE A 49 -19.65 -4.32 17.67
C PHE A 49 -19.00 -4.11 16.29
N TYR A 50 -18.40 -2.96 16.05
CA TYR A 50 -17.70 -2.61 14.83
C TYR A 50 -16.42 -1.82 15.16
N ASP A 51 -15.28 -2.45 14.91
CA ASP A 51 -13.97 -1.84 15.08
C ASP A 51 -13.34 -1.54 13.71
N ARG A 52 -13.37 -0.27 13.31
CA ARG A 52 -12.80 0.20 12.05
C ARG A 52 -11.27 0.01 12.02
N ALA A 53 -10.59 0.18 13.16
CA ALA A 53 -9.14 0.05 13.22
C ALA A 53 -8.71 -1.40 12.95
N LYS A 54 -9.44 -2.37 13.51
CA LYS A 54 -9.21 -3.79 13.24
C LYS A 54 -9.43 -4.12 11.77
N LEU A 55 -10.50 -3.62 11.17
CA LEU A 55 -10.81 -3.86 9.75
C LEU A 55 -9.76 -3.26 8.82
N ILE A 56 -9.28 -2.06 9.12
CA ILE A 56 -8.18 -1.42 8.38
C ILE A 56 -6.91 -2.26 8.52
N GLY A 57 -6.57 -2.73 9.72
CA GLY A 57 -5.41 -3.59 9.96
C GLY A 57 -5.47 -4.90 9.19
N GLU A 58 -6.61 -5.59 9.21
CA GLU A 58 -6.84 -6.83 8.45
C GLU A 58 -6.70 -6.59 6.93
N THR A 59 -7.26 -5.48 6.43
CA THR A 59 -7.17 -5.13 5.00
C THR A 59 -5.73 -4.80 4.60
N LEU A 60 -4.98 -4.07 5.43
CA LEU A 60 -3.58 -3.77 5.17
C LEU A 60 -2.72 -5.03 5.19
N ASN A 61 -2.93 -5.94 6.13
CA ASN A 61 -2.21 -7.21 6.19
C ASN A 61 -2.50 -8.08 4.95
N THR A 62 -3.76 -8.16 4.52
CA THR A 62 -4.15 -8.89 3.31
C THR A 62 -3.51 -8.28 2.07
N LEU A 63 -3.42 -6.95 2.00
CA LEU A 63 -2.79 -6.25 0.88
C LEU A 63 -1.28 -6.46 0.85
N ASP A 64 -0.62 -6.42 2.02
CA ASP A 64 0.82 -6.68 2.14
C ASP A 64 1.15 -8.12 1.73
N GLU A 65 0.38 -9.09 2.20
CA GLU A 65 0.49 -10.48 1.79
C GLU A 65 0.28 -10.66 0.28
N ALA A 66 -0.72 -10.01 -0.29
CA ALA A 66 -0.99 -10.06 -1.73
C ALA A 66 0.16 -9.44 -2.54
N LEU A 67 0.75 -8.33 -2.08
CA LEU A 67 1.91 -7.70 -2.72
C LEU A 67 3.13 -8.62 -2.70
N VAL A 68 3.42 -9.23 -1.54
CA VAL A 68 4.53 -10.18 -1.41
C VAL A 68 4.33 -11.40 -2.31
N GLN A 69 3.14 -11.98 -2.32
CA GLN A 69 2.80 -13.12 -3.19
C GLN A 69 2.93 -12.74 -4.67
N GLN A 70 2.45 -11.57 -5.07
CA GLN A 70 2.55 -11.11 -6.44
C GLN A 70 4.01 -10.90 -6.88
N VAL A 71 4.84 -10.30 -6.04
CA VAL A 71 6.28 -10.15 -6.31
C VAL A 71 6.95 -11.52 -6.44
N LEU A 72 6.64 -12.46 -5.54
CA LEU A 72 7.18 -13.82 -5.58
C LEU A 72 6.79 -14.56 -6.87
N VAL A 73 5.50 -14.57 -7.21
CA VAL A 73 5.01 -15.21 -8.45
C VAL A 73 5.65 -14.57 -9.67
N THR A 74 5.77 -13.25 -9.69
CA THR A 74 6.41 -12.53 -10.78
C THR A 74 7.88 -12.91 -10.93
N ILE A 75 8.64 -13.01 -9.85
CA ILE A 75 10.04 -13.45 -9.87
C ILE A 75 10.15 -14.87 -10.42
N ILE A 76 9.28 -15.79 -9.98
CA ILE A 76 9.27 -17.18 -10.48
C ILE A 76 8.99 -17.21 -11.98
N VAL A 77 7.98 -16.48 -12.44
CA VAL A 77 7.64 -16.39 -13.88
C VAL A 77 8.81 -15.84 -14.68
N VAL A 78 9.42 -14.75 -14.22
CA VAL A 78 10.59 -14.15 -14.90
C VAL A 78 11.77 -15.13 -14.97
N VAL A 79 12.05 -15.85 -13.88
CA VAL A 79 13.12 -16.85 -13.85
C VAL A 79 12.84 -17.98 -14.86
N VAL A 80 11.59 -18.45 -14.92
CA VAL A 80 11.19 -19.53 -15.86
C VAL A 80 11.20 -19.07 -17.30
N MET A 81 10.70 -17.86 -17.60
CA MET A 81 10.56 -17.35 -18.96
C MET A 81 11.91 -16.97 -19.58
N VAL A 82 12.78 -16.32 -18.83
CA VAL A 82 14.03 -15.80 -19.36
C VAL A 82 15.13 -16.87 -19.46
N LEU A 83 15.03 -17.98 -18.71
CA LEU A 83 15.99 -19.11 -18.67
C LEU A 83 17.46 -18.72 -18.37
N HIS A 84 17.75 -17.45 -18.17
CA HIS A 84 19.07 -16.91 -17.86
C HIS A 84 19.07 -16.30 -16.47
N LEU A 85 19.69 -16.97 -15.49
CA LEU A 85 19.63 -16.59 -14.07
C LEU A 85 20.10 -15.15 -13.81
N ARG A 86 21.15 -14.70 -14.51
CA ARG A 86 21.68 -13.33 -14.36
C ARG A 86 20.66 -12.27 -14.79
N THR A 87 20.02 -12.49 -15.91
CA THR A 87 19.01 -11.60 -16.49
C THR A 87 17.73 -11.57 -15.65
N SER A 88 17.28 -12.74 -15.19
CA SER A 88 16.13 -12.86 -14.32
C SER A 88 16.35 -12.13 -13.00
N LEU A 89 17.55 -12.21 -12.41
CA LEU A 89 17.91 -11.49 -11.20
C LEU A 89 17.87 -9.97 -11.40
N LEU A 90 18.31 -9.51 -12.58
CA LEU A 90 18.29 -8.10 -12.95
C LEU A 90 16.87 -7.55 -13.02
N ILE A 91 15.98 -8.23 -13.74
CA ILE A 91 14.56 -7.86 -13.86
C ILE A 91 13.90 -7.91 -12.48
N SER A 92 14.19 -8.94 -11.68
CA SER A 92 13.66 -9.08 -10.34
C SER A 92 14.10 -7.95 -9.39
N ALA A 93 15.34 -7.47 -9.52
CA ALA A 93 15.87 -6.35 -8.74
C ALA A 93 15.27 -4.99 -9.17
N MET A 94 14.84 -4.86 -10.41
CA MET A 94 14.18 -3.66 -10.92
C MET A 94 12.85 -3.39 -10.19
N LEU A 95 12.14 -4.44 -9.81
CA LEU A 95 10.81 -4.35 -9.20
C LEU A 95 10.82 -3.61 -7.86
N PRO A 96 11.60 -4.04 -6.84
CA PRO A 96 11.65 -3.32 -5.58
C PRO A 96 12.20 -1.90 -5.73
N LEU A 97 13.10 -1.67 -6.69
CA LEU A 97 13.62 -0.34 -6.96
C LEU A 97 12.57 0.60 -7.54
N ALA A 98 11.78 0.13 -8.51
CA ALA A 98 10.67 0.91 -9.07
C ALA A 98 9.60 1.22 -8.01
N VAL A 99 9.28 0.25 -7.14
CA VAL A 99 8.37 0.46 -6.00
C VAL A 99 8.93 1.49 -5.02
N LEU A 100 10.21 1.42 -4.69
CA LEU A 100 10.86 2.38 -3.80
C LEU A 100 10.82 3.81 -4.38
N ILE A 101 11.13 3.97 -5.66
CA ILE A 101 11.03 5.26 -6.37
C ILE A 101 9.58 5.76 -6.35
N THR A 102 8.61 4.86 -6.52
CA THR A 102 7.18 5.20 -6.42
C THR A 102 6.82 5.76 -5.06
N PHE A 103 7.28 5.15 -3.96
CA PHE A 103 7.05 5.68 -2.61
C PHE A 103 7.73 7.04 -2.39
N ILE A 104 8.93 7.24 -2.95
CA ILE A 104 9.60 8.53 -2.90
C ILE A 104 8.78 9.59 -3.65
N ALA A 105 8.29 9.27 -4.85
CA ALA A 105 7.45 10.16 -5.64
C ALA A 105 6.13 10.49 -4.93
N MET A 106 5.49 9.50 -4.32
CA MET A 106 4.29 9.69 -3.49
C MET A 106 4.56 10.67 -2.34
N LYS A 107 5.68 10.49 -1.62
CA LYS A 107 6.07 11.37 -0.51
C LYS A 107 6.28 12.82 -0.98
N ILE A 108 6.94 13.00 -2.12
CA ILE A 108 7.19 14.33 -2.70
C ILE A 108 5.89 14.98 -3.15
N ALA A 109 4.98 14.20 -3.74
CA ALA A 109 3.69 14.67 -4.23
C ALA A 109 2.62 14.83 -3.13
N GLY A 110 2.92 14.46 -1.87
CA GLY A 110 1.97 14.52 -0.76
C GLY A 110 0.80 13.51 -0.89
N VAL A 111 1.04 12.38 -1.56
CA VAL A 111 0.06 11.31 -1.72
C VAL A 111 0.23 10.30 -0.58
N ASP A 112 -0.80 10.16 0.25
CA ASP A 112 -0.79 9.22 1.37
C ASP A 112 -0.81 7.76 0.89
N ALA A 113 0.00 6.93 1.54
CA ALA A 113 0.04 5.49 1.30
C ALA A 113 -1.16 4.79 1.96
N ASN A 114 -2.36 5.07 1.46
CA ASN A 114 -3.58 4.40 1.89
C ASN A 114 -3.82 3.10 1.08
N ILE A 115 -4.82 2.32 1.48
CA ILE A 115 -5.17 1.03 0.85
C ILE A 115 -5.36 1.17 -0.66
N VAL A 116 -6.01 2.25 -1.11
CA VAL A 116 -6.28 2.48 -2.54
C VAL A 116 -5.00 2.83 -3.30
N ALA A 117 -4.12 3.63 -2.69
CA ALA A 117 -2.81 3.95 -3.25
C ALA A 117 -1.94 2.68 -3.39
N LEU A 118 -1.90 1.83 -2.36
CA LEU A 118 -1.15 0.57 -2.39
C LEU A 118 -1.71 -0.40 -3.43
N SER A 119 -3.04 -0.45 -3.61
CA SER A 119 -3.67 -1.21 -4.70
C SER A 119 -3.21 -0.71 -6.08
N GLY A 120 -2.97 0.59 -6.24
CA GLY A 120 -2.40 1.17 -7.45
C GLY A 120 -1.00 0.64 -7.78
N ILE A 121 -0.16 0.46 -6.76
CA ILE A 121 1.17 -0.17 -6.90
C ILE A 121 1.01 -1.63 -7.30
N ALA A 122 0.13 -2.40 -6.61
CA ALA A 122 -0.12 -3.80 -6.93
C ALA A 122 -0.50 -3.99 -8.40
N ILE A 123 -1.43 -3.19 -8.90
CA ILE A 123 -1.85 -3.24 -10.32
C ILE A 123 -0.72 -2.84 -11.28
N ALA A 124 0.18 -1.94 -10.85
CA ALA A 124 1.29 -1.50 -11.70
C ALA A 124 2.41 -2.53 -11.82
N ILE A 125 2.60 -3.42 -10.83
CA ILE A 125 3.72 -4.38 -10.78
C ILE A 125 3.83 -5.20 -12.08
N GLY A 126 2.72 -5.72 -12.61
CA GLY A 126 2.73 -6.46 -13.87
C GLY A 126 3.32 -5.64 -15.01
N THR A 127 2.83 -4.42 -15.22
CA THR A 127 3.32 -3.53 -16.28
C THR A 127 4.79 -3.10 -16.06
N VAL A 128 5.20 -2.91 -14.80
CA VAL A 128 6.60 -2.59 -14.44
C VAL A 128 7.55 -3.71 -14.88
N VAL A 129 7.14 -4.95 -14.64
CA VAL A 129 7.92 -6.14 -15.03
C VAL A 129 7.97 -6.32 -16.54
N ASP A 130 6.85 -6.12 -17.23
CA ASP A 130 6.77 -6.22 -18.69
C ASP A 130 7.75 -5.28 -19.37
N VAL A 131 7.89 -4.05 -18.88
CA VAL A 131 8.89 -3.09 -19.38
C VAL A 131 10.32 -3.65 -19.25
N GLY A 132 10.64 -4.24 -18.10
CA GLY A 132 11.93 -4.87 -17.85
C GLY A 132 12.19 -6.07 -18.76
N ILE A 133 11.20 -6.95 -18.92
CA ILE A 133 11.30 -8.16 -19.76
C ILE A 133 11.54 -7.76 -21.22
N VAL A 134 10.70 -6.91 -21.80
CA VAL A 134 10.80 -6.50 -23.20
C VAL A 134 12.16 -5.87 -23.51
N LEU A 135 12.64 -4.99 -22.65
CA LEU A 135 13.93 -4.34 -22.85
C LEU A 135 15.09 -5.34 -22.76
N THR A 136 15.04 -6.21 -21.77
CA THR A 136 16.11 -7.18 -21.52
C THR A 136 16.15 -8.27 -22.59
N GLU A 137 15.00 -8.78 -23.00
CA GLU A 137 14.89 -9.77 -24.07
C GLU A 137 15.43 -9.24 -25.39
N ASN A 138 15.11 -7.99 -25.73
CA ASN A 138 15.65 -7.38 -26.96
C ASN A 138 17.17 -7.15 -26.90
N ILE A 139 17.69 -6.76 -25.71
CA ILE A 139 19.16 -6.66 -25.53
C ILE A 139 19.82 -8.04 -25.72
N LEU A 140 19.27 -9.10 -25.13
CA LEU A 140 19.82 -10.45 -25.25
C LEU A 140 19.79 -10.92 -26.70
N LYS A 141 18.67 -10.73 -27.39
CA LYS A 141 18.57 -11.05 -28.80
C LYS A 141 19.67 -10.39 -29.62
N HIS A 142 19.92 -9.10 -29.43
CA HIS A 142 20.99 -8.41 -30.15
C HIS A 142 22.38 -8.90 -29.74
N LEU A 143 22.57 -9.30 -28.48
CA LEU A 143 23.85 -9.87 -28.04
C LEU A 143 24.11 -11.26 -28.64
N ASP A 144 23.06 -12.05 -28.83
CA ASP A 144 23.16 -13.38 -29.46
C ASP A 144 23.40 -13.29 -31.01
N GLU A 145 22.89 -12.23 -31.63
CA GLU A 145 23.02 -11.96 -33.06
C GLU A 145 24.24 -11.09 -33.40
N ALA A 146 25.05 -10.69 -32.41
CA ALA A 146 26.17 -9.77 -32.61
C ALA A 146 27.33 -10.39 -33.40
N ASP A 147 27.92 -9.62 -34.31
CA ASP A 147 29.07 -10.05 -35.09
C ASP A 147 30.33 -10.17 -34.21
N PRO A 148 31.25 -11.12 -34.55
CA PRO A 148 32.54 -11.23 -33.88
C PRO A 148 33.36 -9.94 -34.01
N GLY A 149 33.58 -9.23 -32.89
CA GLY A 149 34.36 -7.99 -32.85
C GLY A 149 33.52 -6.72 -32.66
N GLU A 150 32.21 -6.81 -32.68
CA GLU A 150 31.34 -5.69 -32.32
C GLU A 150 31.45 -5.36 -30.82
N SER A 151 31.49 -4.08 -30.51
CA SER A 151 31.55 -3.66 -29.09
C SER A 151 30.23 -3.98 -28.37
N ARG A 152 30.32 -4.69 -27.23
CA ARG A 152 29.16 -5.09 -26.45
C ARG A 152 28.27 -3.89 -26.09
N ALA A 153 28.88 -2.73 -25.76
CA ALA A 153 28.15 -1.50 -25.46
C ALA A 153 27.33 -0.99 -26.66
N ALA A 154 27.88 -1.08 -27.89
CA ALA A 154 27.16 -0.69 -29.10
C ALA A 154 25.96 -1.61 -29.38
N VAL A 155 26.13 -2.90 -29.18
CA VAL A 155 25.06 -3.90 -29.32
C VAL A 155 23.92 -3.63 -28.30
N ILE A 156 24.28 -3.43 -27.03
CA ILE A 156 23.30 -3.11 -25.99
C ILE A 156 22.56 -1.81 -26.32
N HIS A 157 23.29 -0.77 -26.71
CA HIS A 157 22.67 0.51 -27.08
C HIS A 157 21.67 0.35 -28.25
N ARG A 158 22.02 -0.45 -29.29
CA ARG A 158 21.13 -0.75 -30.42
C ARG A 158 19.86 -1.47 -29.93
N GLY A 159 19.98 -2.53 -29.10
CA GLY A 159 18.86 -3.27 -28.55
C GLY A 159 17.93 -2.40 -27.67
N VAL A 160 18.49 -1.50 -26.87
CA VAL A 160 17.71 -0.56 -26.07
C VAL A 160 16.96 0.43 -26.96
N THR A 161 17.66 1.06 -27.91
CA THR A 161 17.11 2.14 -28.75
C THR A 161 15.96 1.65 -29.62
N GLU A 162 16.02 0.40 -30.08
CA GLU A 162 14.98 -0.20 -30.92
C GLU A 162 13.63 -0.26 -30.21
N VAL A 163 13.59 -0.67 -28.94
CA VAL A 163 12.33 -0.87 -28.20
C VAL A 163 11.96 0.28 -27.27
N ALA A 164 12.91 1.16 -26.93
CA ALA A 164 12.68 2.26 -25.99
C ALA A 164 11.50 3.17 -26.40
N GLY A 165 11.39 3.47 -27.69
CA GLY A 165 10.29 4.27 -28.21
C GLY A 165 8.93 3.59 -28.04
N ALA A 166 8.84 2.31 -28.37
CA ALA A 166 7.61 1.52 -28.26
C ALA A 166 7.19 1.37 -26.79
N VAL A 167 8.13 1.01 -25.92
CA VAL A 167 7.89 0.88 -24.48
C VAL A 167 7.43 2.20 -23.86
N THR A 168 8.12 3.30 -24.16
CA THR A 168 7.75 4.62 -23.65
C THR A 168 6.36 5.03 -24.14
N THR A 169 6.03 4.81 -25.40
CA THR A 169 4.71 5.12 -25.96
C THR A 169 3.61 4.29 -25.31
N SER A 170 3.83 3.00 -25.08
CA SER A 170 2.89 2.10 -24.42
C SER A 170 2.59 2.59 -22.99
N VAL A 171 3.63 2.87 -22.21
CA VAL A 171 3.45 3.37 -20.84
C VAL A 171 2.80 4.74 -20.84
N LEU A 172 3.20 5.65 -21.72
CA LEU A 172 2.60 6.98 -21.82
C LEU A 172 1.11 6.90 -22.18
N THR A 173 0.73 6.01 -23.08
CA THR A 173 -0.68 5.75 -23.43
C THR A 173 -1.47 5.28 -22.20
N THR A 174 -0.88 4.40 -21.40
CA THR A 174 -1.49 3.96 -20.14
C THR A 174 -1.65 5.12 -19.16
N VAL A 175 -0.62 5.96 -18.99
CA VAL A 175 -0.68 7.14 -18.12
C VAL A 175 -1.77 8.12 -18.59
N ILE A 176 -1.85 8.38 -19.89
CA ILE A 176 -2.87 9.26 -20.48
C ILE A 176 -4.29 8.72 -20.24
N SER A 177 -4.47 7.39 -20.26
CA SER A 177 -5.76 6.76 -19.96
C SER A 177 -6.27 7.04 -18.54
N PHE A 178 -5.39 7.41 -17.61
CA PHE A 178 -5.76 7.82 -16.24
C PHE A 178 -6.09 9.31 -16.11
N LEU A 179 -5.84 10.15 -17.12
CA LEU A 179 -6.14 11.58 -17.04
C LEU A 179 -7.59 11.89 -16.60
N PRO A 180 -8.63 11.17 -17.09
CA PRO A 180 -9.99 11.41 -16.63
C PRO A 180 -10.17 11.21 -15.11
N VAL A 181 -9.41 10.32 -14.49
CA VAL A 181 -9.48 10.05 -13.04
C VAL A 181 -9.03 11.27 -12.23
N PHE A 182 -8.05 12.01 -12.71
CA PHE A 182 -7.57 13.23 -12.04
C PHE A 182 -8.58 14.38 -12.07
N THR A 183 -9.52 14.36 -13.01
CA THR A 183 -10.60 15.36 -13.10
C THR A 183 -11.84 14.99 -12.30
N MET A 184 -11.93 13.76 -11.78
CA MET A 184 -13.02 13.31 -10.94
C MET A 184 -13.14 14.14 -9.67
N THR A 185 -14.38 14.50 -9.29
CA THR A 185 -14.70 15.26 -8.09
C THR A 185 -15.56 14.43 -7.12
N GLY A 186 -15.76 14.91 -5.89
CA GLY A 186 -16.56 14.25 -4.88
C GLY A 186 -15.92 12.97 -4.33
N GLU A 187 -16.74 12.01 -3.90
CA GLU A 187 -16.29 10.76 -3.27
C GLU A 187 -15.48 9.87 -4.23
N ALA A 188 -15.90 9.80 -5.50
CA ALA A 188 -15.16 9.04 -6.51
C ALA A 188 -13.75 9.59 -6.72
N GLY A 189 -13.59 10.91 -6.79
CA GLY A 189 -12.28 11.54 -6.89
C GLY A 189 -11.39 11.26 -5.68
N ARG A 190 -11.94 11.30 -4.47
CA ARG A 190 -11.19 10.99 -3.23
C ARG A 190 -10.69 9.56 -3.20
N LEU A 191 -11.46 8.61 -3.74
CA LEU A 191 -11.10 7.20 -3.78
C LEU A 191 -10.09 6.89 -4.89
N PHE A 192 -10.33 7.35 -6.12
CA PHE A 192 -9.54 6.90 -7.27
C PHE A 192 -8.30 7.75 -7.57
N ARG A 193 -8.23 9.02 -7.12
CA ARG A 193 -7.04 9.85 -7.34
C ARG A 193 -5.76 9.25 -6.75
N PRO A 194 -5.72 8.75 -5.49
CA PRO A 194 -4.52 8.12 -4.96
C PRO A 194 -4.04 6.94 -5.80
N LEU A 195 -4.96 6.09 -6.28
CA LEU A 195 -4.67 4.96 -7.16
C LEU A 195 -4.06 5.43 -8.49
N ALA A 196 -4.64 6.45 -9.11
CA ALA A 196 -4.14 6.99 -10.38
C ALA A 196 -2.73 7.59 -10.23
N PHE A 197 -2.47 8.33 -9.14
CA PHE A 197 -1.15 8.87 -8.85
C PHE A 197 -0.11 7.77 -8.66
N THR A 198 -0.40 6.79 -7.81
CA THR A 198 0.55 5.72 -7.50
C THR A 198 0.84 4.85 -8.71
N LYS A 199 -0.18 4.49 -9.49
CA LYS A 199 0.01 3.74 -10.74
C LYS A 199 0.83 4.55 -11.74
N THR A 200 0.56 5.84 -11.91
CA THR A 200 1.34 6.72 -12.80
C THR A 200 2.79 6.82 -12.35
N PHE A 201 3.04 7.02 -11.05
CA PHE A 201 4.41 7.08 -10.52
C PHE A 201 5.16 5.76 -10.72
N ALA A 202 4.50 4.61 -10.49
CA ALA A 202 5.11 3.29 -10.71
C ALA A 202 5.48 3.06 -12.18
N LEU A 203 4.62 3.45 -13.10
CA LEU A 203 4.87 3.34 -14.53
C LEU A 203 6.02 4.25 -14.99
N VAL A 204 6.07 5.50 -14.53
CA VAL A 204 7.17 6.41 -14.83
C VAL A 204 8.47 5.89 -14.19
N ALA A 205 8.42 5.44 -12.94
CA ALA A 205 9.58 4.85 -12.27
C ALA A 205 10.11 3.63 -13.04
N SER A 206 9.23 2.77 -13.57
CA SER A 206 9.65 1.60 -14.35
C SER A 206 10.45 1.96 -15.59
N ILE A 207 10.02 2.97 -16.35
CA ILE A 207 10.78 3.45 -17.52
C ILE A 207 12.14 4.00 -17.08
N VAL A 208 12.16 4.85 -16.05
CA VAL A 208 13.42 5.43 -15.56
C VAL A 208 14.39 4.34 -15.13
N VAL A 209 13.95 3.36 -14.35
CA VAL A 209 14.78 2.24 -13.90
C VAL A 209 15.21 1.37 -15.08
N ALA A 210 14.31 1.03 -15.99
CA ALA A 210 14.59 0.17 -17.13
C ALA A 210 15.64 0.80 -18.05
N LEU A 211 15.48 2.05 -18.41
CA LEU A 211 16.39 2.72 -19.35
C LEU A 211 17.73 3.14 -18.72
N THR A 212 17.79 3.30 -17.40
CA THR A 212 19.03 3.74 -16.73
C THR A 212 19.83 2.60 -16.11
N ILE A 213 19.18 1.56 -15.61
CA ILE A 213 19.83 0.48 -14.86
C ILE A 213 20.06 -0.76 -15.71
N ILE A 214 19.08 -1.16 -16.54
CA ILE A 214 19.24 -2.39 -17.34
C ILE A 214 20.44 -2.31 -18.29
N PRO A 215 20.67 -1.26 -19.08
CA PRO A 215 21.76 -1.22 -20.02
C PRO A 215 23.17 -1.35 -19.39
N PRO A 216 23.50 -0.61 -18.30
CA PRO A 216 24.80 -0.75 -17.64
C PRO A 216 25.03 -2.13 -17.01
N VAL A 217 23.98 -2.75 -16.46
CA VAL A 217 24.10 -4.06 -15.79
C VAL A 217 24.09 -5.22 -16.80
N ALA A 218 23.53 -5.03 -17.99
CA ALA A 218 23.61 -5.98 -19.10
C ALA A 218 25.01 -6.03 -19.76
N HIS A 219 25.87 -5.03 -19.49
CA HIS A 219 27.23 -4.94 -19.98
C HIS A 219 28.15 -5.93 -19.26
#